data_567de12baed7523188a9efedcecb9de1
#
_entry.id   567de12baed7523188a9efedcecb9de1
#
_cell.length_a   1.000
_cell.length_b   1.000
_cell.length_c   1.000
_cell.angle_alpha   90.00
_cell.angle_beta   90.00
_cell.angle_gamma   90.00
#
_symmetry.space_group_name_H-M   'P 1'
#
loop_
_entity.id
_entity.type
_entity.pdbx_description
1 polymer ?
#
loop_
_entity_poly.entity_id
_entity_poly.type
_entity_poly.pdbx_seq_one_letter_code
_entity_poly.pdbx_strand_id
1 'polypeptide(L)'
;MSDITDSIQEPLEEASKSRINALVALFVAITATFMAICNVKDGNIVQAMDQAQAHSIDAWSYFQAKSTKQSNAENTLEIIKIQKQPGSDSAIKKYEAAIARYEKEKNDIKAEAEGYAKQYDDLNLFDDQFDMTEALLTISIAMFGISALTQRKWLLYFASSVSLLGIIFGLAAFFKVSLHSDFISKILG
;
A
#
# COMPACT_ATOMS: atom_id res chain seq x y z
N MET A 1 -20.24 10.89 -61.60
CA MET A 1 -18.94 10.30 -61.16
C MET A 1 -18.75 10.35 -59.62
N SER A 2 -19.51 11.18 -58.87
CA SER A 2 -19.58 11.23 -57.42
C SER A 2 -20.22 9.98 -56.78
N ASP A 3 -21.23 9.42 -57.41
CA ASP A 3 -22.08 8.36 -56.87
C ASP A 3 -21.37 7.00 -56.67
N ILE A 4 -20.35 6.68 -57.47
CA ILE A 4 -19.57 5.44 -57.37
C ILE A 4 -18.50 5.59 -56.24
N THR A 5 -17.98 6.79 -56.06
CA THR A 5 -16.96 7.07 -55.01
C THR A 5 -17.61 7.02 -53.64
N ASP A 6 -18.81 7.56 -53.49
CA ASP A 6 -19.57 7.56 -52.23
C ASP A 6 -20.02 6.14 -51.85
N SER A 7 -20.45 5.32 -52.83
CA SER A 7 -20.86 3.92 -52.60
C SER A 7 -19.71 2.99 -52.16
N ILE A 8 -18.45 3.36 -52.38
CA ILE A 8 -17.28 2.60 -51.95
C ILE A 8 -16.71 3.18 -50.62
N GLN A 9 -16.82 4.50 -50.42
CA GLN A 9 -16.29 5.15 -49.22
C GLN A 9 -17.09 4.82 -47.95
N GLU A 10 -18.43 4.80 -48.01
CA GLU A 10 -19.27 4.47 -46.85
C GLU A 10 -18.96 3.08 -46.24
N PRO A 11 -18.90 1.97 -47.02
CA PRO A 11 -18.56 0.66 -46.44
C PRO A 11 -17.14 0.59 -45.89
N LEU A 12 -16.19 1.34 -46.44
CA LEU A 12 -14.81 1.40 -45.97
C LEU A 12 -14.71 2.17 -44.63
N GLU A 13 -15.47 3.25 -44.50
CA GLU A 13 -15.56 4.01 -43.24
C GLU A 13 -16.23 3.19 -42.12
N GLU A 14 -17.35 2.51 -42.44
CA GLU A 14 -18.02 1.61 -41.49
C GLU A 14 -17.13 0.45 -41.04
N ALA A 15 -16.42 -0.18 -42.00
CA ALA A 15 -15.45 -1.23 -41.67
C ALA A 15 -14.29 -0.72 -40.78
N SER A 16 -13.83 0.52 -41.01
CA SER A 16 -12.80 1.15 -40.22
C SER A 16 -13.28 1.44 -38.79
N LYS A 17 -14.50 1.98 -38.64
CA LYS A 17 -15.16 2.23 -37.36
C LYS A 17 -15.36 0.94 -36.56
N SER A 18 -15.82 -0.12 -37.20
CA SER A 18 -15.99 -1.44 -36.61
C SER A 18 -14.69 -2.02 -36.08
N ARG A 19 -13.56 -1.85 -36.80
CA ARG A 19 -12.24 -2.30 -36.36
C ARG A 19 -11.72 -1.54 -35.12
N ILE A 20 -11.89 -0.21 -35.09
CA ILE A 20 -11.49 0.60 -33.91
C ILE A 20 -12.29 0.16 -32.70
N ASN A 21 -13.60 0.00 -32.81
CA ASN A 21 -14.45 -0.42 -31.72
C ASN A 21 -14.10 -1.83 -31.22
N ALA A 22 -13.77 -2.76 -32.10
CA ALA A 22 -13.32 -4.10 -31.73
C ALA A 22 -11.99 -4.07 -30.96
N LEU A 23 -11.02 -3.26 -31.41
CA LEU A 23 -9.75 -3.07 -30.70
C LEU A 23 -9.93 -2.42 -29.34
N VAL A 24 -10.76 -1.37 -29.26
CA VAL A 24 -11.09 -0.73 -27.99
C VAL A 24 -11.71 -1.74 -27.02
N ALA A 25 -12.69 -2.52 -27.46
CA ALA A 25 -13.34 -3.52 -26.62
C ALA A 25 -12.32 -4.55 -26.09
N LEU A 26 -11.40 -5.00 -26.94
CA LEU A 26 -10.33 -5.93 -26.54
C LEU A 26 -9.39 -5.31 -25.51
N PHE A 27 -8.89 -4.08 -25.76
CA PHE A 27 -7.98 -3.41 -24.82
C PHE A 27 -8.66 -3.08 -23.49
N VAL A 28 -9.91 -2.63 -23.50
CA VAL A 28 -10.68 -2.40 -22.27
C VAL A 28 -10.84 -3.70 -21.48
N ALA A 29 -11.19 -4.80 -22.15
CA ALA A 29 -11.35 -6.09 -21.48
C ALA A 29 -10.03 -6.56 -20.82
N ILE A 30 -8.90 -6.47 -21.52
CA ILE A 30 -7.58 -6.84 -21.00
C ILE A 30 -7.20 -5.92 -19.82
N THR A 31 -7.33 -4.61 -19.99
CA THR A 31 -6.98 -3.60 -18.99
C THR A 31 -7.82 -3.76 -17.72
N ALA A 32 -9.15 -3.91 -17.86
CA ALA A 32 -10.06 -4.08 -16.75
C ALA A 32 -9.81 -5.40 -16.00
N THR A 33 -9.52 -6.49 -16.73
CA THR A 33 -9.21 -7.78 -16.12
C THR A 33 -7.92 -7.69 -15.31
N PHE A 34 -6.86 -7.08 -15.87
CA PHE A 34 -5.61 -6.90 -15.16
C PHE A 34 -5.79 -6.00 -13.91
N MET A 35 -6.53 -4.90 -14.04
CA MET A 35 -6.87 -4.02 -12.92
C MET A 35 -7.60 -4.77 -11.82
N ALA A 36 -8.59 -5.61 -12.16
CA ALA A 36 -9.30 -6.41 -11.16
C ALA A 36 -8.39 -7.38 -10.40
N ILE A 37 -7.39 -7.97 -11.07
CA ILE A 37 -6.39 -8.83 -10.42
C ILE A 37 -5.49 -8.00 -9.50
N CYS A 38 -5.07 -6.79 -9.92
CA CYS A 38 -4.28 -5.87 -9.09
C CYS A 38 -5.05 -5.50 -7.82
N ASN A 39 -6.32 -5.12 -7.93
CA ASN A 39 -7.15 -4.72 -6.78
C ASN A 39 -7.32 -5.85 -5.75
N VAL A 40 -7.43 -7.12 -6.18
CA VAL A 40 -7.44 -8.24 -5.24
C VAL A 40 -6.11 -8.37 -4.50
N LYS A 41 -4.99 -8.16 -5.18
CA LYS A 41 -3.66 -8.24 -4.56
C LYS A 41 -3.41 -7.08 -3.62
N ASP A 42 -3.79 -5.89 -4.02
CA ASP A 42 -3.74 -4.66 -3.25
C ASP A 42 -4.56 -4.77 -1.97
N GLY A 43 -5.80 -5.18 -2.04
CA GLY A 43 -6.64 -5.41 -0.86
C GLY A 43 -6.03 -6.38 0.17
N ASN A 44 -5.23 -7.37 -0.27
CA ASN A 44 -4.49 -8.25 0.63
C ASN A 44 -3.30 -7.53 1.29
N ILE A 45 -2.68 -6.57 0.58
CA ILE A 45 -1.59 -5.75 1.12
C ILE A 45 -2.15 -4.79 2.17
N VAL A 46 -3.21 -4.07 1.86
CA VAL A 46 -3.92 -3.18 2.80
C VAL A 46 -4.30 -3.94 4.08
N GLN A 47 -4.87 -5.14 3.95
CA GLN A 47 -5.19 -5.96 5.11
C GLN A 47 -3.95 -6.33 5.95
N ALA A 48 -2.82 -6.60 5.31
CA ALA A 48 -1.56 -6.89 6.01
C ALA A 48 -0.98 -5.64 6.69
N MET A 49 -1.15 -4.47 6.07
CA MET A 49 -0.78 -3.17 6.65
C MET A 49 -1.62 -2.87 7.88
N ASP A 50 -2.94 -3.04 7.81
CA ASP A 50 -3.84 -2.86 8.95
C ASP A 50 -3.46 -3.76 10.13
N GLN A 51 -3.12 -5.01 9.86
CA GLN A 51 -2.66 -5.95 10.89
C GLN A 51 -1.32 -5.50 11.50
N ALA A 52 -0.36 -5.09 10.68
CA ALA A 52 0.94 -4.60 11.16
C ALA A 52 0.75 -3.35 12.04
N GLN A 53 -0.10 -2.41 11.61
CA GLN A 53 -0.42 -1.21 12.38
C GLN A 53 -1.10 -1.55 13.70
N ALA A 54 -2.08 -2.43 13.72
CA ALA A 54 -2.75 -2.87 14.93
C ALA A 54 -1.77 -3.51 15.92
N HIS A 55 -0.90 -4.41 15.46
CA HIS A 55 0.12 -5.03 16.29
C HIS A 55 1.14 -4.01 16.82
N SER A 56 1.54 -3.02 16.02
CA SER A 56 2.42 -1.94 16.47
C SER A 56 1.77 -1.14 17.61
N ILE A 57 0.50 -0.76 17.46
CA ILE A 57 -0.27 -0.02 18.49
C ILE A 57 -0.39 -0.86 19.77
N ASP A 58 -0.72 -2.14 19.67
CA ASP A 58 -0.82 -3.04 20.82
C ASP A 58 0.53 -3.18 21.54
N ALA A 59 1.62 -3.36 20.81
CA ALA A 59 2.96 -3.44 21.37
C ALA A 59 3.35 -2.14 22.08
N TRP A 60 3.08 -0.97 21.49
CA TRP A 60 3.30 0.33 22.15
C TRP A 60 2.46 0.50 23.42
N SER A 61 1.21 0.05 23.42
CA SER A 61 0.34 0.08 24.59
C SER A 61 0.91 -0.82 25.69
N TYR A 62 1.43 -1.98 25.32
CA TYR A 62 2.08 -2.89 26.27
C TYR A 62 3.39 -2.32 26.81
N PHE A 63 4.19 -1.66 25.96
CA PHE A 63 5.37 -0.90 26.38
C PHE A 63 5.03 0.14 27.45
N GLN A 64 3.97 0.94 27.23
CA GLN A 64 3.51 1.94 28.20
C GLN A 64 3.08 1.31 29.51
N ALA A 65 2.35 0.20 29.47
CA ALA A 65 1.95 -0.53 30.67
C ALA A 65 3.17 -1.06 31.45
N LYS A 66 4.20 -1.57 30.77
CA LYS A 66 5.46 -2.02 31.40
C LYS A 66 6.25 -0.85 31.96
N SER A 67 6.30 0.27 31.26
CA SER A 67 6.93 1.52 31.72
C SER A 67 6.30 2.02 33.02
N THR A 68 4.97 2.02 33.08
CA THR A 68 4.24 2.37 34.32
C THR A 68 4.56 1.43 35.47
N LYS A 69 4.63 0.11 35.24
CA LYS A 69 5.01 -0.87 36.27
C LYS A 69 6.44 -0.67 36.76
N GLN A 70 7.36 -0.36 35.85
CA GLN A 70 8.74 -0.06 36.20
C GLN A 70 8.81 1.19 37.07
N SER A 71 8.18 2.28 36.65
CA SER A 71 8.16 3.54 37.41
C SER A 71 7.58 3.37 38.82
N ASN A 72 6.49 2.59 38.95
CA ASN A 72 5.92 2.25 40.22
C ASN A 72 6.89 1.43 41.10
N ALA A 73 7.63 0.49 40.52
CA ALA A 73 8.62 -0.29 41.25
C ALA A 73 9.82 0.57 41.70
N GLU A 74 10.27 1.49 40.85
CA GLU A 74 11.32 2.47 41.16
C GLU A 74 10.91 3.40 42.32
N ASN A 75 9.71 3.98 42.24
CA ASN A 75 9.17 4.82 43.32
C ASN A 75 9.05 4.06 44.64
N THR A 76 8.56 2.81 44.57
CA THR A 76 8.45 1.97 45.78
C THR A 76 9.82 1.64 46.38
N LEU A 77 10.80 1.33 45.52
CA LEU A 77 12.17 1.06 45.92
C LEU A 77 12.79 2.28 46.62
N GLU A 78 12.57 3.48 46.07
CA GLU A 78 13.04 4.74 46.67
C GLU A 78 12.44 4.97 48.06
N ILE A 79 11.12 4.76 48.22
CA ILE A 79 10.43 4.89 49.50
C ILE A 79 11.04 3.90 50.53
N ILE A 80 11.26 2.63 50.16
CA ILE A 80 11.85 1.63 51.05
C ILE A 80 13.26 2.05 51.46
N LYS A 81 14.09 2.56 50.51
CA LYS A 81 15.45 3.03 50.81
C LYS A 81 15.48 4.24 51.77
N ILE A 82 14.50 5.14 51.63
CA ILE A 82 14.37 6.32 52.53
C ILE A 82 13.95 5.91 53.94
N GLN A 83 12.99 5.00 54.06
CA GLN A 83 12.44 4.57 55.36
C GLN A 83 13.44 3.78 56.20
N LYS A 84 14.46 3.15 55.61
CA LYS A 84 15.54 2.42 56.31
C LYS A 84 15.06 1.43 57.40
N GLN A 85 13.95 0.74 57.15
CA GLN A 85 13.40 -0.20 58.13
C GLN A 85 14.29 -1.46 58.28
N PRO A 86 14.47 -2.01 59.48
CA PRO A 86 15.17 -3.27 59.67
C PRO A 86 14.52 -4.40 58.89
N GLY A 87 15.29 -5.17 58.11
CA GLY A 87 14.77 -6.29 57.27
C GLY A 87 14.31 -5.93 55.89
N SER A 88 14.46 -4.67 55.44
CA SER A 88 14.08 -4.22 54.10
C SER A 88 14.93 -4.78 52.94
N ASP A 89 16.09 -5.39 53.23
CA ASP A 89 17.03 -5.88 52.21
C ASP A 89 16.41 -6.88 51.22
N SER A 90 15.51 -7.74 51.69
CA SER A 90 14.80 -8.70 50.82
C SER A 90 13.85 -7.99 49.86
N ALA A 91 13.14 -6.96 50.33
CA ALA A 91 12.24 -6.15 49.52
C ALA A 91 13.03 -5.33 48.50
N ILE A 92 14.16 -4.72 48.90
CA ILE A 92 15.06 -3.98 48.01
C ILE A 92 15.50 -4.87 46.83
N LYS A 93 16.06 -6.05 47.11
CA LYS A 93 16.48 -7.00 46.04
C LYS A 93 15.34 -7.41 45.13
N LYS A 94 14.14 -7.62 45.67
CA LYS A 94 12.94 -7.96 44.87
C LYS A 94 12.58 -6.85 43.88
N TYR A 95 12.56 -5.59 44.32
CA TYR A 95 12.22 -4.48 43.45
C TYR A 95 13.33 -4.18 42.44
N GLU A 96 14.61 -4.25 42.81
CA GLU A 96 15.73 -4.13 41.89
C GLU A 96 15.66 -5.19 40.77
N ALA A 97 15.39 -6.45 41.13
CA ALA A 97 15.19 -7.51 40.14
C ALA A 97 13.96 -7.27 39.24
N ALA A 98 12.87 -6.74 39.81
CA ALA A 98 11.67 -6.42 39.04
C ALA A 98 11.92 -5.27 38.03
N ILE A 99 12.64 -4.22 38.44
CA ILE A 99 13.02 -3.09 37.58
C ILE A 99 13.89 -3.58 36.43
N ALA A 100 14.93 -4.38 36.70
CA ALA A 100 15.79 -4.93 35.64
C ALA A 100 15.02 -5.81 34.67
N ARG A 101 14.05 -6.60 35.16
CA ARG A 101 13.17 -7.40 34.32
C ARG A 101 12.28 -6.51 33.44
N TYR A 102 11.63 -5.49 33.99
CA TYR A 102 10.78 -4.59 33.23
C TYR A 102 11.57 -3.81 32.18
N GLU A 103 12.79 -3.41 32.49
CA GLU A 103 13.66 -2.75 31.50
C GLU A 103 13.96 -3.64 30.31
N LYS A 104 14.29 -4.90 30.55
CA LYS A 104 14.50 -5.88 29.46
C LYS A 104 13.23 -6.10 28.65
N GLU A 105 12.11 -6.39 29.34
CA GLU A 105 10.81 -6.62 28.67
C GLU A 105 10.39 -5.42 27.81
N LYS A 106 10.61 -4.18 28.27
CA LYS A 106 10.34 -2.97 27.49
C LYS A 106 11.18 -2.89 26.21
N ASN A 107 12.46 -3.21 26.31
CA ASN A 107 13.34 -3.17 25.14
C ASN A 107 12.92 -4.21 24.10
N ASP A 108 12.52 -5.41 24.53
CA ASP A 108 12.03 -6.46 23.65
C ASP A 108 10.71 -6.02 22.96
N ILE A 109 9.76 -5.46 23.72
CA ILE A 109 8.47 -4.97 23.21
C ILE A 109 8.68 -3.78 22.25
N LYS A 110 9.61 -2.88 22.56
CA LYS A 110 9.93 -1.75 21.69
C LYS A 110 10.45 -2.23 20.33
N ALA A 111 11.37 -3.20 20.34
CA ALA A 111 11.89 -3.78 19.10
C ALA A 111 10.78 -4.46 18.29
N GLU A 112 9.82 -5.12 18.94
CA GLU A 112 8.64 -5.71 18.31
C GLU A 112 7.74 -4.62 17.66
N ALA A 113 7.43 -3.55 18.40
CA ALA A 113 6.61 -2.44 17.90
C ALA A 113 7.24 -1.74 16.67
N GLU A 114 8.56 -1.49 16.74
CA GLU A 114 9.33 -0.91 15.63
C GLU A 114 9.40 -1.87 14.43
N GLY A 115 9.45 -3.18 14.69
CA GLY A 115 9.40 -4.21 13.65
C GLY A 115 8.07 -4.20 12.87
N TYR A 116 6.95 -4.09 13.55
CA TYR A 116 5.64 -3.96 12.92
C TYR A 116 5.47 -2.63 12.18
N ALA A 117 5.97 -1.52 12.74
CA ALA A 117 5.96 -0.24 12.04
C ALA A 117 6.75 -0.30 10.72
N LYS A 118 7.93 -0.92 10.75
CA LYS A 118 8.71 -1.14 9.54
C LYS A 118 8.00 -2.05 8.53
N GLN A 119 7.32 -3.10 9.01
CA GLN A 119 6.54 -3.98 8.13
C GLN A 119 5.43 -3.20 7.42
N TYR A 120 4.76 -2.28 8.11
CA TYR A 120 3.78 -1.38 7.52
C TYR A 120 4.42 -0.54 6.41
N ASP A 121 5.54 0.13 6.69
CA ASP A 121 6.23 0.97 5.72
C ASP A 121 6.70 0.19 4.49
N ASP A 122 7.23 -1.03 4.69
CA ASP A 122 7.67 -1.90 3.59
C ASP A 122 6.49 -2.34 2.70
N LEU A 123 5.30 -2.53 3.25
CA LEU A 123 4.09 -2.88 2.50
C LEU A 123 3.51 -1.67 1.78
N ASN A 124 3.52 -0.50 2.40
CA ASN A 124 3.02 0.75 1.84
C ASN A 124 3.69 1.12 0.50
N LEU A 125 4.96 0.76 0.32
CA LEU A 125 5.65 0.97 -0.96
C LEU A 125 4.97 0.23 -2.14
N PHE A 126 4.38 -0.92 -1.88
CA PHE A 126 3.70 -1.71 -2.91
C PHE A 126 2.24 -1.29 -3.07
N ASP A 127 1.59 -0.88 -2.00
CA ASP A 127 0.28 -0.24 -2.00
C ASP A 127 0.29 0.99 -2.92
N ASP A 128 1.20 1.93 -2.71
CA ASP A 128 1.40 3.11 -3.56
C ASP A 128 1.59 2.74 -5.05
N GLN A 129 2.29 1.62 -5.35
CA GLN A 129 2.47 1.16 -6.72
C GLN A 129 1.19 0.60 -7.33
N PHE A 130 0.35 -0.10 -6.54
CA PHE A 130 -0.95 -0.58 -7.00
C PHE A 130 -1.92 0.59 -7.19
N ASP A 131 -1.91 1.58 -6.33
CA ASP A 131 -2.69 2.82 -6.48
C ASP A 131 -2.35 3.56 -7.77
N MET A 132 -1.05 3.73 -8.07
CA MET A 132 -0.60 4.30 -9.33
C MET A 132 -1.05 3.45 -10.53
N THR A 133 -1.01 2.14 -10.40
CA THR A 133 -1.50 1.21 -11.42
C THR A 133 -2.98 1.43 -11.67
N GLU A 134 -3.81 1.48 -10.63
CA GLU A 134 -5.25 1.70 -10.73
C GLU A 134 -5.56 3.04 -11.39
N ALA A 135 -4.89 4.11 -10.99
CA ALA A 135 -5.05 5.43 -11.58
C ALA A 135 -4.75 5.44 -13.08
N LEU A 136 -3.61 4.87 -13.51
CA LEU A 136 -3.22 4.80 -14.91
C LEU A 136 -4.18 3.94 -15.75
N LEU A 137 -4.60 2.80 -15.23
CA LEU A 137 -5.50 1.90 -15.94
C LEU A 137 -6.92 2.49 -16.05
N THR A 138 -7.41 3.16 -15.00
CA THR A 138 -8.71 3.85 -15.01
C THR A 138 -8.72 4.98 -16.04
N ILE A 139 -7.67 5.80 -16.09
CA ILE A 139 -7.51 6.85 -17.10
C ILE A 139 -7.49 6.22 -18.50
N SER A 140 -6.77 5.12 -18.69
CA SER A 140 -6.69 4.41 -19.98
C SER A 140 -8.06 3.92 -20.43
N ILE A 141 -8.85 3.32 -19.55
CA ILE A 141 -10.20 2.83 -19.85
C ILE A 141 -11.10 3.98 -20.30
N ALA A 142 -11.07 5.12 -19.60
CA ALA A 142 -11.82 6.31 -19.98
C ALA A 142 -11.39 6.82 -21.36
N MET A 143 -10.08 6.87 -21.66
CA MET A 143 -9.54 7.29 -22.94
C MET A 143 -9.89 6.31 -24.08
N PHE A 144 -9.93 5.02 -23.82
CA PHE A 144 -10.43 4.03 -24.79
C PHE A 144 -11.90 4.30 -25.13
N GLY A 145 -12.76 4.62 -24.15
CA GLY A 145 -14.15 5.00 -24.39
C GLY A 145 -14.26 6.25 -25.28
N ILE A 146 -13.46 7.29 -25.01
CA ILE A 146 -13.43 8.50 -25.83
C ILE A 146 -12.93 8.18 -27.25
N SER A 147 -11.93 7.29 -27.41
CA SER A 147 -11.44 6.84 -28.71
C SER A 147 -12.50 6.12 -29.52
N ALA A 148 -13.32 5.28 -28.88
CA ALA A 148 -14.45 4.61 -29.55
C ALA A 148 -15.50 5.59 -30.06
N LEU A 149 -15.83 6.63 -29.27
CA LEU A 149 -16.82 7.64 -29.62
C LEU A 149 -16.32 8.59 -30.71
N THR A 150 -15.07 9.02 -30.65
CA THR A 150 -14.49 10.00 -31.57
C THR A 150 -13.88 9.39 -32.82
N GLN A 151 -13.68 8.07 -32.82
CA GLN A 151 -13.03 7.30 -33.90
C GLN A 151 -11.59 7.81 -34.20
N ARG A 152 -10.92 8.45 -33.24
CA ARG A 152 -9.60 9.03 -33.42
C ARG A 152 -8.51 8.01 -33.03
N LYS A 153 -7.77 7.51 -34.01
CA LYS A 153 -6.70 6.51 -33.82
C LYS A 153 -5.60 6.97 -32.89
N TRP A 154 -5.24 8.26 -32.85
CA TRP A 154 -4.20 8.76 -31.96
C TRP A 154 -4.58 8.63 -30.48
N LEU A 155 -5.89 8.78 -30.15
CA LEU A 155 -6.39 8.54 -28.79
C LEU A 155 -6.25 7.08 -28.37
N LEU A 156 -6.49 6.15 -29.31
CA LEU A 156 -6.28 4.72 -29.07
C LEU A 156 -4.81 4.42 -28.71
N TYR A 157 -3.86 4.97 -29.50
CA TYR A 157 -2.45 4.79 -29.23
C TYR A 157 -2.02 5.42 -27.89
N PHE A 158 -2.51 6.62 -27.61
CA PHE A 158 -2.24 7.29 -26.34
C PHE A 158 -2.77 6.48 -25.15
N ALA A 159 -4.03 6.06 -25.20
CA ALA A 159 -4.65 5.21 -24.18
C ALA A 159 -3.88 3.89 -23.99
N SER A 160 -3.45 3.25 -25.08
CA SER A 160 -2.65 2.03 -25.03
C SER A 160 -1.29 2.25 -24.36
N SER A 161 -0.65 3.40 -24.60
CA SER A 161 0.62 3.75 -23.97
C SER A 161 0.47 3.95 -22.45
N VAL A 162 -0.59 4.65 -22.04
CA VAL A 162 -0.89 4.85 -20.59
C VAL A 162 -1.26 3.51 -19.94
N SER A 163 -2.07 2.68 -20.60
CA SER A 163 -2.38 1.33 -20.12
C SER A 163 -1.14 0.46 -19.95
N LEU A 164 -0.21 0.51 -20.91
CA LEU A 164 1.04 -0.24 -20.83
C LEU A 164 1.89 0.19 -19.66
N LEU A 165 1.98 1.50 -19.39
CA LEU A 165 2.65 2.03 -18.20
C LEU A 165 2.00 1.50 -16.92
N GLY A 166 0.68 1.56 -16.79
CA GLY A 166 -0.05 0.99 -15.66
C GLY A 166 0.22 -0.51 -15.46
N ILE A 167 0.24 -1.28 -16.55
CA ILE A 167 0.56 -2.72 -16.50
C ILE A 167 1.99 -2.95 -15.99
N ILE A 168 2.97 -2.14 -16.43
CA ILE A 168 4.36 -2.25 -15.97
C ILE A 168 4.45 -1.99 -14.46
N PHE A 169 3.80 -0.94 -13.95
CA PHE A 169 3.75 -0.65 -12.52
C PHE A 169 3.10 -1.79 -11.73
N GLY A 170 1.95 -2.29 -12.17
CA GLY A 170 1.27 -3.39 -11.54
C GLY A 170 2.09 -4.69 -11.52
N LEU A 171 2.74 -5.04 -12.62
CA LEU A 171 3.63 -6.21 -12.67
C LEU A 171 4.83 -6.04 -11.75
N ALA A 172 5.44 -4.86 -11.69
CA ALA A 172 6.54 -4.58 -10.77
C ALA A 172 6.11 -4.77 -9.30
N ALA A 173 4.93 -4.25 -8.91
CA ALA A 173 4.36 -4.47 -7.59
C ALA A 173 4.10 -5.97 -7.31
N PHE A 174 3.57 -6.71 -8.28
CA PHE A 174 3.37 -8.16 -8.17
C PHE A 174 4.65 -8.92 -7.86
N PHE A 175 5.73 -8.58 -8.53
CA PHE A 175 7.04 -9.22 -8.36
C PHE A 175 7.87 -8.60 -7.23
N LYS A 176 7.27 -7.71 -6.43
CA LYS A 176 7.93 -6.98 -5.34
C LYS A 176 9.18 -6.22 -5.81
N VAL A 177 9.14 -5.70 -7.02
CA VAL A 177 10.14 -4.78 -7.56
C VAL A 177 9.68 -3.37 -7.27
N SER A 178 10.35 -2.69 -6.35
CA SER A 178 10.02 -1.30 -6.03
C SER A 178 10.44 -0.39 -7.19
N LEU A 179 9.46 0.20 -7.85
CA LEU A 179 9.63 1.33 -8.78
C LEU A 179 9.37 2.66 -8.07
N HIS A 180 9.36 2.61 -6.73
CA HIS A 180 9.11 3.77 -5.89
C HIS A 180 10.18 4.84 -6.11
N SER A 181 9.76 6.03 -6.53
CA SER A 181 10.60 7.21 -6.54
C SER A 181 10.01 8.21 -5.56
N ASP A 182 10.86 9.04 -4.93
CA ASP A 182 10.44 10.16 -4.07
C ASP A 182 9.42 11.10 -4.73
N PHE A 183 9.29 11.02 -6.05
CA PHE A 183 8.31 11.76 -6.83
C PHE A 183 6.91 11.17 -6.71
N ILE A 184 6.78 9.85 -6.70
CA ILE A 184 5.49 9.16 -6.57
C ILE A 184 4.92 9.37 -5.18
N SER A 185 5.73 9.20 -4.13
CA SER A 185 5.28 9.44 -2.74
C SER A 185 4.86 10.89 -2.47
N LYS A 186 5.41 11.87 -3.22
CA LYS A 186 4.98 13.28 -3.11
C LYS A 186 3.67 13.60 -3.84
N ILE A 187 3.24 12.76 -4.76
CA ILE A 187 1.98 12.95 -5.52
C ILE A 187 0.81 12.27 -4.81
N LEU A 188 1.06 11.11 -4.20
CA LEU A 188 0.01 10.29 -3.59
C LEU A 188 -0.18 10.56 -2.10
N GLY A 189 0.83 11.02 -1.38
CA GLY A 189 0.75 11.26 0.06
C GLY A 189 1.16 12.57 0.54
#